data_b5280968bb86c18a08589426e482345a
#
_entry.id   b5280968bb86c18a08589426e482345a
#
_cell.length_a   1.000
_cell.length_b   1.000
_cell.length_c   1.000
_cell.angle_alpha   90.00
_cell.angle_beta   90.00
_cell.angle_gamma   90.00
#
_symmetry.space_group_name_H-M   'P 1'
#
loop_
_entity.id
_entity.type
_entity.pdbx_description
1 polymer ?
#
loop_
_entity_poly.entity_id
_entity_poly.type
_entity_poly.pdbx_seq_one_letter_code
_entity_poly.pdbx_strand_id
1 'polypeptide(L)'
;MIGESASESLFIRFWIISFRYMPVLYVVSFVSTFLFPTDSNSLRKLRVVLLLLLVAELLFFISVYAPHKKRLRRAARHPVAATPGERKALFEKCVANTSQPEKYIKWWFLGADLKDIRHDNLREFFLWAFFDMDMQCQGPEDIAQDVWQELDEYIVLTEQQLGLQFREGRGPAKCLRLTFDDIHSTYRCLLWYFIMFLLDMATHAALSWHGFCYYARSFEESSATFPPRPQELFATYRSPVPKLGYWFKPHSCPTQRPLIFWHGIGVGLWTYVPFLIQLSTTAGFGDVGLIVPEMLSISFRLTQPLPRKDELLEMVAKILDHHRQWENFTLISHSYGSVPTTHMLHSPIFKRRVAAIVLIDPVTILLHLPDVAYNFTRRPPKRANEWQLWYFASSDLGVAYSLGRLFFWRENILWREDLVATTVKLTAEGHAQPSRRKVAVSLSARDLIVDAASVAAYLTSKPQIITADGAIGVPEEYSDMSSNEVDVMVFPDLDHAQVFDWKYARDRVVQLIHSYGGLGSNDAINVS
;
A
#
# COMPACT_ATOMS: atom_id res chain seq x y z
N MET A 1 11.76 5.88 -8.35
CA MET A 1 12.11 4.43 -8.33
C MET A 1 13.24 4.15 -9.30
N ILE A 2 14.02 3.09 -9.07
CA ILE A 2 15.06 2.62 -9.99
C ILE A 2 14.40 2.05 -11.25
N GLY A 3 14.99 2.29 -12.44
CA GLY A 3 14.51 1.74 -13.70
C GLY A 3 15.00 0.31 -13.98
N GLU A 4 15.26 -0.02 -15.24
CA GLU A 4 15.58 -1.39 -15.67
C GLU A 4 16.99 -1.51 -16.28
N SER A 5 17.80 -0.46 -16.25
CA SER A 5 19.13 -0.45 -16.87
C SER A 5 20.13 -1.38 -16.18
N ALA A 6 21.18 -1.79 -16.92
CA ALA A 6 22.25 -2.63 -16.36
C ALA A 6 23.03 -1.93 -15.26
N SER A 7 23.26 -0.62 -15.37
CA SER A 7 23.93 0.19 -14.34
C SER A 7 23.11 0.26 -13.05
N GLU A 8 21.79 0.44 -13.16
CA GLU A 8 20.88 0.41 -12.01
C GLU A 8 20.82 -0.98 -11.37
N SER A 9 20.86 -2.04 -12.20
CA SER A 9 20.94 -3.42 -11.70
C SER A 9 22.22 -3.68 -10.91
N LEU A 10 23.36 -3.18 -11.36
CA LEU A 10 24.62 -3.28 -10.64
C LEU A 10 24.58 -2.48 -9.34
N PHE A 11 24.07 -1.25 -9.39
CA PHE A 11 23.92 -0.36 -8.25
C PHE A 11 23.04 -0.98 -7.17
N ILE A 12 21.85 -1.47 -7.51
CA ILE A 12 20.91 -2.03 -6.53
C ILE A 12 21.47 -3.32 -5.89
N ARG A 13 22.10 -4.20 -6.69
CA ARG A 13 22.71 -5.43 -6.19
C ARG A 13 23.91 -5.15 -5.28
N PHE A 14 24.72 -4.14 -5.61
CA PHE A 14 25.81 -3.70 -4.74
C PHE A 14 25.28 -3.31 -3.35
N TRP A 15 24.23 -2.49 -3.28
CA TRP A 15 23.65 -2.09 -1.99
C TRP A 15 23.00 -3.25 -1.25
N ILE A 16 22.30 -4.16 -1.95
CA ILE A 16 21.72 -5.36 -1.35
C ILE A 16 22.81 -6.23 -0.72
N ILE A 17 23.90 -6.48 -1.44
CA ILE A 17 25.04 -7.24 -0.93
C ILE A 17 25.67 -6.53 0.27
N SER A 18 25.90 -5.23 0.17
CA SER A 18 26.46 -4.41 1.24
C SER A 18 25.64 -4.52 2.53
N PHE A 19 24.33 -4.25 2.46
CA PHE A 19 23.47 -4.32 3.66
C PHE A 19 23.34 -5.74 4.23
N ARG A 20 23.30 -6.76 3.37
CA ARG A 20 23.14 -8.15 3.78
C ARG A 20 24.36 -8.69 4.48
N TYR A 21 25.56 -8.35 3.99
CA TYR A 21 26.82 -8.90 4.47
C TYR A 21 27.61 -7.94 5.37
N MET A 22 27.10 -6.75 5.68
CA MET A 22 27.77 -5.79 6.56
C MET A 22 28.21 -6.39 7.91
N PRO A 23 27.37 -7.16 8.63
CA PRO A 23 27.81 -7.79 9.88
C PRO A 23 28.97 -8.76 9.67
N VAL A 24 28.97 -9.52 8.57
CA VAL A 24 30.06 -10.44 8.21
C VAL A 24 31.32 -9.65 7.91
N LEU A 25 31.22 -8.53 7.19
CA LEU A 25 32.35 -7.64 6.92
C LEU A 25 32.98 -7.09 8.21
N TYR A 26 32.14 -6.72 9.19
CA TYR A 26 32.67 -6.30 10.50
C TYR A 26 33.45 -7.42 11.18
N VAL A 27 32.95 -8.66 11.19
CA VAL A 27 33.62 -9.80 11.76
C VAL A 27 34.95 -10.07 11.05
N VAL A 28 34.93 -10.17 9.72
CA VAL A 28 36.14 -10.43 8.91
C VAL A 28 37.17 -9.32 9.12
N SER A 29 36.74 -8.05 9.06
CA SER A 29 37.64 -6.92 9.29
C SER A 29 38.24 -6.92 10.71
N PHE A 30 37.43 -7.24 11.73
CA PHE A 30 37.89 -7.32 13.10
C PHE A 30 38.96 -8.42 13.25
N VAL A 31 38.70 -9.64 12.75
CA VAL A 31 39.64 -10.76 12.79
C VAL A 31 40.92 -10.44 12.02
N SER A 32 40.82 -9.83 10.84
CA SER A 32 41.99 -9.48 10.03
C SER A 32 42.96 -8.54 10.74
N THR A 33 42.44 -7.67 11.61
CA THR A 33 43.34 -6.79 12.40
C THR A 33 44.28 -7.53 13.32
N PHE A 34 44.01 -8.77 13.70
CA PHE A 34 44.87 -9.61 14.52
C PHE A 34 45.88 -10.41 13.70
N LEU A 35 45.56 -10.69 12.42
CA LEU A 35 46.46 -11.42 11.52
C LEU A 35 47.62 -10.54 11.03
N PHE A 36 47.50 -9.23 11.11
CA PHE A 36 48.53 -8.26 10.75
C PHE A 36 48.95 -7.46 11.99
N PRO A 37 49.86 -7.99 12.84
CA PRO A 37 50.30 -7.32 14.04
C PRO A 37 51.15 -6.10 13.66
N THR A 38 50.57 -4.93 13.79
CA THR A 38 51.26 -3.65 13.70
C THR A 38 51.00 -2.87 14.99
N ASP A 39 52.03 -2.26 15.56
CA ASP A 39 51.91 -1.40 16.74
C ASP A 39 51.30 -0.03 16.45
N SER A 40 50.67 0.11 15.31
CA SER A 40 50.03 1.34 14.87
C SER A 40 48.87 1.73 15.78
N ASN A 41 48.92 2.94 16.30
CA ASN A 41 47.83 3.54 17.10
C ASN A 41 46.50 3.63 16.30
N SER A 42 46.60 3.79 14.97
CA SER A 42 45.46 3.79 14.07
C SER A 42 44.77 2.43 13.99
N LEU A 43 45.56 1.33 13.96
CA LEU A 43 45.00 -0.02 13.93
C LEU A 43 44.32 -0.38 15.26
N ARG A 44 44.88 0.08 16.39
CA ARG A 44 44.21 -0.08 17.70
C ARG A 44 42.86 0.65 17.74
N LYS A 45 42.79 1.89 17.27
CA LYS A 45 41.52 2.64 17.16
C LYS A 45 40.53 1.93 16.25
N LEU A 46 40.97 1.43 15.10
CA LEU A 46 40.11 0.67 14.17
C LEU A 46 39.53 -0.59 14.83
N ARG A 47 40.34 -1.35 15.57
CA ARG A 47 39.85 -2.53 16.32
C ARG A 47 38.76 -2.17 17.30
N VAL A 48 38.91 -1.07 18.05
CA VAL A 48 37.91 -0.60 19.01
C VAL A 48 36.60 -0.22 18.28
N VAL A 49 36.69 0.51 17.17
CA VAL A 49 35.53 0.90 16.39
C VAL A 49 34.81 -0.33 15.84
N LEU A 50 35.53 -1.28 15.24
CA LEU A 50 34.95 -2.51 14.71
C LEU A 50 34.28 -3.35 15.81
N LEU A 51 34.91 -3.45 16.98
CA LEU A 51 34.31 -4.14 18.13
C LEU A 51 33.02 -3.45 18.59
N LEU A 52 33.01 -2.13 18.68
CA LEU A 52 31.81 -1.37 19.06
C LEU A 52 30.68 -1.58 18.06
N LEU A 53 31.00 -1.58 16.75
CA LEU A 53 30.00 -1.86 15.70
C LEU A 53 29.43 -3.28 15.81
N LEU A 54 30.31 -4.28 16.05
CA LEU A 54 29.88 -5.68 16.25
C LEU A 54 28.96 -5.82 17.48
N VAL A 55 29.36 -5.22 18.61
CA VAL A 55 28.56 -5.26 19.84
C VAL A 55 27.21 -4.55 19.62
N ALA A 56 27.20 -3.39 18.96
CA ALA A 56 25.96 -2.67 18.65
C ALA A 56 25.04 -3.49 17.73
N GLU A 57 25.60 -4.11 16.68
CA GLU A 57 24.85 -4.97 15.76
C GLU A 57 24.25 -6.19 16.48
N LEU A 58 25.03 -6.83 17.38
CA LEU A 58 24.57 -7.97 18.16
C LEU A 58 23.47 -7.59 19.16
N LEU A 59 23.63 -6.48 19.86
CA LEU A 59 22.62 -5.95 20.78
C LEU A 59 21.32 -5.62 20.02
N PHE A 60 21.44 -4.94 18.89
CA PHE A 60 20.28 -4.66 18.01
C PHE A 60 19.59 -5.95 17.56
N PHE A 61 20.37 -6.94 17.10
CA PHE A 61 19.80 -8.22 16.66
C PHE A 61 19.00 -8.90 17.78
N ILE A 62 19.59 -8.99 18.99
CA ILE A 62 18.97 -9.71 20.11
C ILE A 62 17.78 -8.92 20.69
N SER A 63 17.94 -7.61 20.94
CA SER A 63 16.98 -6.82 21.69
C SER A 63 15.85 -6.24 20.83
N VAL A 64 16.08 -6.02 19.54
CA VAL A 64 15.13 -5.34 18.66
C VAL A 64 14.66 -6.26 17.52
N TYR A 65 15.60 -6.73 16.67
CA TYR A 65 15.24 -7.45 15.46
C TYR A 65 14.59 -8.82 15.73
N ALA A 66 15.21 -9.65 16.57
CA ALA A 66 14.72 -11.01 16.84
C ALA A 66 13.31 -11.04 17.48
N PRO A 67 12.97 -10.16 18.45
CA PRO A 67 11.60 -10.04 18.97
C PRO A 67 10.59 -9.66 17.89
N HIS A 68 10.92 -8.72 17.00
CA HIS A 68 10.05 -8.35 15.88
C HIS A 68 9.89 -9.51 14.89
N LYS A 69 10.98 -10.19 14.53
CA LYS A 69 10.94 -11.37 13.65
C LYS A 69 10.05 -12.50 14.20
N LYS A 70 10.06 -12.70 15.54
CA LYS A 70 9.20 -13.71 16.19
C LYS A 70 7.70 -13.44 15.93
N ARG A 71 7.30 -12.18 15.72
CA ARG A 71 5.90 -11.82 15.42
C ARG A 71 5.42 -12.40 14.08
N LEU A 72 6.30 -12.60 13.10
CA LEU A 72 5.95 -13.17 11.79
C LEU A 72 5.35 -14.58 11.89
N ARG A 73 5.68 -15.32 12.95
CA ARG A 73 5.17 -16.68 13.21
C ARG A 73 3.75 -16.70 13.79
N ARG A 74 3.20 -15.52 14.15
CA ARG A 74 1.83 -15.45 14.66
C ARG A 74 0.86 -15.66 13.51
N ALA A 75 -0.19 -16.45 13.75
CA ALA A 75 -1.27 -16.62 12.79
C ALA A 75 -1.98 -15.28 12.52
N ALA A 76 -2.47 -15.12 11.30
CA ALA A 76 -3.35 -14.00 10.97
C ALA A 76 -4.65 -14.11 11.79
N ARG A 77 -5.16 -12.96 12.23
CA ARG A 77 -6.47 -12.90 12.87
C ARG A 77 -7.47 -12.41 11.84
N HIS A 78 -8.13 -13.33 11.18
CA HIS A 78 -9.07 -13.03 10.12
C HIS A 78 -10.26 -12.18 10.60
N PRO A 79 -10.88 -11.42 9.69
CA PRO A 79 -12.12 -10.71 9.95
C PRO A 79 -13.28 -11.67 10.26
N VAL A 80 -14.44 -11.09 10.58
CA VAL A 80 -15.66 -11.88 10.74
C VAL A 80 -15.98 -12.62 9.44
N ALA A 81 -16.31 -13.91 9.55
CA ALA A 81 -16.64 -14.73 8.39
C ALA A 81 -17.86 -14.14 7.66
N ALA A 82 -17.77 -14.08 6.33
CA ALA A 82 -18.88 -13.66 5.49
C ALA A 82 -20.00 -14.73 5.52
N THR A 83 -21.23 -14.27 5.41
CA THR A 83 -22.40 -15.17 5.27
C THR A 83 -22.34 -15.90 3.92
N PRO A 84 -23.02 -17.06 3.77
CA PRO A 84 -23.05 -17.80 2.49
C PRO A 84 -23.51 -16.92 1.32
N GLY A 85 -24.53 -16.08 1.52
CA GLY A 85 -25.02 -15.17 0.48
C GLY A 85 -23.98 -14.10 0.07
N GLU A 86 -23.26 -13.52 1.03
CA GLU A 86 -22.18 -12.56 0.75
C GLU A 86 -21.00 -13.23 0.01
N ARG A 87 -20.62 -14.45 0.40
CA ARG A 87 -19.54 -15.20 -0.26
C ARG A 87 -19.90 -15.51 -1.72
N LYS A 88 -21.12 -16.01 -1.96
CA LYS A 88 -21.60 -16.34 -3.30
C LYS A 88 -21.64 -15.10 -4.19
N ALA A 89 -22.23 -14.00 -3.72
CA ALA A 89 -22.27 -12.74 -4.45
C ALA A 89 -20.86 -12.21 -4.77
N LEU A 90 -19.92 -12.32 -3.82
CA LEU A 90 -18.52 -11.93 -4.04
C LEU A 90 -17.84 -12.83 -5.06
N PHE A 91 -18.04 -14.16 -4.99
CA PHE A 91 -17.48 -15.12 -5.95
C PHE A 91 -17.99 -14.83 -7.37
N GLU A 92 -19.30 -14.69 -7.56
CA GLU A 92 -19.92 -14.34 -8.84
C GLU A 92 -19.36 -13.02 -9.39
N LYS A 93 -19.15 -12.02 -8.53
CA LYS A 93 -18.56 -10.74 -8.90
C LYS A 93 -17.10 -10.89 -9.33
N CYS A 94 -16.31 -11.72 -8.66
CA CYS A 94 -14.94 -12.03 -9.07
C CYS A 94 -14.90 -12.72 -10.44
N VAL A 95 -15.76 -13.72 -10.66
CA VAL A 95 -15.89 -14.44 -11.94
C VAL A 95 -16.24 -13.46 -13.07
N ALA A 96 -17.24 -12.60 -12.87
CA ALA A 96 -17.70 -11.61 -13.86
C ALA A 96 -16.61 -10.58 -14.23
N ASN A 97 -15.67 -10.31 -13.32
CA ASN A 97 -14.57 -9.34 -13.51
C ASN A 97 -13.21 -10.01 -13.75
N THR A 98 -13.19 -11.28 -14.14
CA THR A 98 -11.98 -12.02 -14.53
C THR A 98 -11.96 -12.21 -16.04
N SER A 99 -11.28 -11.32 -16.75
CA SER A 99 -11.22 -11.32 -18.23
C SER A 99 -10.36 -12.46 -18.80
N GLN A 100 -9.40 -12.98 -18.03
CA GLN A 100 -8.48 -14.05 -18.44
C GLN A 100 -8.47 -15.18 -17.40
N PRO A 101 -9.48 -16.07 -17.40
CA PRO A 101 -9.65 -17.10 -16.36
C PRO A 101 -8.48 -18.07 -16.25
N GLU A 102 -7.86 -18.45 -17.38
CA GLU A 102 -6.69 -19.33 -17.39
C GLU A 102 -5.48 -18.66 -16.71
N LYS A 103 -5.19 -17.40 -17.05
CA LYS A 103 -4.13 -16.61 -16.39
C LYS A 103 -4.42 -16.47 -14.90
N TYR A 104 -5.67 -16.19 -14.54
CA TYR A 104 -6.12 -16.06 -13.16
C TYR A 104 -5.77 -17.30 -12.34
N ILE A 105 -6.21 -18.48 -12.74
CA ILE A 105 -5.94 -19.73 -12.02
C ILE A 105 -4.44 -20.02 -12.00
N LYS A 106 -3.74 -19.97 -13.15
CA LYS A 106 -2.30 -20.26 -13.21
C LYS A 106 -1.49 -19.41 -12.21
N TRP A 107 -1.74 -18.13 -12.11
CA TRP A 107 -0.93 -17.26 -11.24
C TRP A 107 -1.31 -17.37 -9.77
N TRP A 108 -2.55 -17.69 -9.42
CA TRP A 108 -2.88 -18.09 -8.05
C TRP A 108 -2.18 -19.39 -7.65
N PHE A 109 -1.84 -20.23 -8.63
CA PHE A 109 -1.04 -21.45 -8.45
C PHE A 109 0.44 -21.26 -8.87
N LEU A 110 0.99 -20.06 -8.71
CA LEU A 110 2.42 -19.73 -8.89
C LEU A 110 2.96 -20.05 -10.29
N GLY A 111 2.12 -20.00 -11.31
CA GLY A 111 2.46 -20.28 -12.69
C GLY A 111 2.42 -21.78 -13.06
N ALA A 112 1.78 -22.62 -12.24
CA ALA A 112 1.63 -24.05 -12.53
C ALA A 112 0.82 -24.31 -13.81
N ASP A 113 1.10 -25.42 -14.48
CA ASP A 113 0.27 -25.89 -15.59
C ASP A 113 -1.11 -26.31 -15.07
N LEU A 114 -2.19 -26.05 -15.85
CA LEU A 114 -3.55 -26.41 -15.46
C LEU A 114 -3.70 -27.92 -15.20
N LYS A 115 -2.95 -28.80 -15.92
CA LYS A 115 -2.95 -30.24 -15.71
C LYS A 115 -2.47 -30.69 -14.32
N ASP A 116 -1.68 -29.85 -13.65
CA ASP A 116 -1.10 -30.08 -12.33
C ASP A 116 -2.01 -29.58 -11.19
N ILE A 117 -3.07 -28.85 -11.54
CA ILE A 117 -4.10 -28.35 -10.63
C ILE A 117 -5.28 -29.35 -10.69
N ARG A 118 -5.76 -29.77 -9.53
CA ARG A 118 -6.88 -30.71 -9.39
C ARG A 118 -7.90 -30.18 -8.38
N HIS A 119 -9.02 -30.89 -8.20
CA HIS A 119 -10.12 -30.46 -7.32
C HIS A 119 -9.65 -30.08 -5.91
N ASP A 120 -8.83 -30.90 -5.26
CA ASP A 120 -8.37 -30.58 -3.88
C ASP A 120 -7.45 -29.36 -3.81
N ASN A 121 -6.72 -29.05 -4.87
CA ASN A 121 -5.94 -27.82 -4.94
C ASN A 121 -6.87 -26.61 -5.02
N LEU A 122 -7.95 -26.69 -5.82
CA LEU A 122 -8.95 -25.63 -5.93
C LEU A 122 -9.75 -25.47 -4.64
N ARG A 123 -10.13 -26.59 -3.98
CA ARG A 123 -10.78 -26.55 -2.66
C ARG A 123 -9.91 -25.82 -1.63
N GLU A 124 -8.62 -26.13 -1.58
CA GLU A 124 -7.65 -25.47 -0.69
C GLU A 124 -7.55 -23.96 -0.99
N PHE A 125 -7.51 -23.58 -2.27
CA PHE A 125 -7.49 -22.18 -2.68
C PHE A 125 -8.78 -21.45 -2.28
N PHE A 126 -9.95 -22.00 -2.58
CA PHE A 126 -11.23 -21.35 -2.26
C PHE A 126 -11.51 -21.30 -0.76
N LEU A 127 -11.10 -22.33 0.02
CA LEU A 127 -11.16 -22.31 1.47
C LEU A 127 -10.39 -21.12 2.05
N TRP A 128 -9.16 -20.90 1.58
CA TRP A 128 -8.41 -19.73 1.99
C TRP A 128 -9.08 -18.44 1.51
N ALA A 129 -9.45 -18.36 0.23
CA ALA A 129 -9.87 -17.12 -0.39
C ALA A 129 -11.22 -16.59 0.13
N PHE A 130 -12.19 -17.47 0.38
CA PHE A 130 -13.56 -17.09 0.70
C PHE A 130 -14.00 -17.43 2.12
N PHE A 131 -13.38 -18.43 2.76
CA PHE A 131 -13.78 -18.90 4.08
C PHE A 131 -12.77 -18.57 5.19
N ASP A 132 -11.57 -18.09 4.87
CA ASP A 132 -10.48 -17.88 5.83
C ASP A 132 -10.11 -19.16 6.60
N MET A 133 -10.23 -20.32 5.96
CA MET A 133 -9.98 -21.63 6.54
C MET A 133 -8.72 -22.26 5.95
N ASP A 134 -7.96 -22.97 6.78
CA ASP A 134 -6.77 -23.75 6.34
C ASP A 134 -7.04 -25.24 6.47
N MET A 135 -7.13 -25.93 5.32
CA MET A 135 -7.33 -27.39 5.25
C MET A 135 -6.22 -28.17 5.97
N GLN A 136 -5.03 -27.60 6.15
CA GLN A 136 -3.92 -28.29 6.84
C GLN A 136 -4.03 -28.20 8.37
N CYS A 137 -4.71 -27.18 8.88
CA CYS A 137 -4.90 -26.97 10.32
C CYS A 137 -6.23 -27.56 10.83
N GLN A 138 -7.23 -27.62 9.96
CA GLN A 138 -8.54 -28.23 10.22
C GLN A 138 -8.61 -29.51 9.40
N GLY A 139 -8.75 -30.65 10.05
CA GLY A 139 -8.96 -31.91 9.32
C GLY A 139 -10.18 -31.81 8.39
N PRO A 140 -10.21 -32.55 7.27
CA PRO A 140 -11.37 -32.55 6.37
C PRO A 140 -12.69 -32.86 7.09
N GLU A 141 -12.63 -33.58 8.22
CA GLU A 141 -13.76 -33.98 9.05
C GLU A 141 -14.32 -32.81 9.88
N ASP A 142 -13.52 -31.76 10.12
CA ASP A 142 -13.93 -30.57 10.87
C ASP A 142 -14.64 -29.52 10.00
N ILE A 143 -14.61 -29.68 8.68
CA ILE A 143 -15.26 -28.76 7.75
C ILE A 143 -16.70 -29.20 7.51
N ALA A 144 -17.65 -28.31 7.76
CA ALA A 144 -19.07 -28.59 7.64
C ALA A 144 -19.45 -28.95 6.18
N GLN A 145 -20.46 -29.81 6.03
CA GLN A 145 -20.82 -30.36 4.71
C GLN A 145 -21.38 -29.30 3.74
N ASP A 146 -22.03 -28.27 4.26
CA ASP A 146 -22.50 -27.13 3.46
C ASP A 146 -21.34 -26.32 2.85
N VAL A 147 -20.22 -26.22 3.56
CA VAL A 147 -18.99 -25.60 3.03
C VAL A 147 -18.43 -26.43 1.86
N TRP A 148 -18.39 -27.76 1.99
CA TRP A 148 -17.95 -28.63 0.88
C TRP A 148 -18.85 -28.49 -0.36
N GLN A 149 -20.16 -28.41 -0.18
CA GLN A 149 -21.09 -28.20 -1.27
C GLN A 149 -20.86 -26.84 -1.97
N GLU A 150 -20.68 -25.76 -1.19
CA GLU A 150 -20.39 -24.44 -1.74
C GLU A 150 -19.05 -24.41 -2.50
N LEU A 151 -18.02 -25.12 -2.02
CA LEU A 151 -16.73 -25.26 -2.71
C LEU A 151 -16.85 -25.98 -4.05
N ASP A 152 -17.63 -27.05 -4.09
CA ASP A 152 -17.86 -27.82 -5.32
C ASP A 152 -18.67 -27.01 -6.35
N GLU A 153 -19.63 -26.17 -5.91
CA GLU A 153 -20.29 -25.20 -6.78
C GLU A 153 -19.28 -24.21 -7.40
N TYR A 154 -18.32 -23.68 -6.60
CA TYR A 154 -17.29 -22.77 -7.10
C TYR A 154 -16.36 -23.43 -8.12
N ILE A 155 -16.03 -24.71 -7.92
CA ILE A 155 -15.23 -25.47 -8.88
C ILE A 155 -15.98 -25.63 -10.19
N VAL A 156 -17.24 -26.05 -10.15
CA VAL A 156 -18.09 -26.21 -11.35
C VAL A 156 -18.19 -24.90 -12.14
N LEU A 157 -18.42 -23.78 -11.47
CA LEU A 157 -18.48 -22.47 -12.13
C LEU A 157 -17.14 -22.08 -12.75
N THR A 158 -16.04 -22.39 -12.09
CA THR A 158 -14.67 -22.16 -12.60
C THR A 158 -14.38 -23.02 -13.83
N GLU A 159 -14.78 -24.29 -13.81
CA GLU A 159 -14.67 -25.21 -14.95
C GLU A 159 -15.48 -24.74 -16.16
N GLN A 160 -16.71 -24.29 -15.92
CA GLN A 160 -17.56 -23.71 -16.96
C GLN A 160 -16.91 -22.48 -17.59
N GLN A 161 -16.35 -21.57 -16.79
CA GLN A 161 -15.68 -20.36 -17.26
C GLN A 161 -14.42 -20.69 -18.09
N LEU A 162 -13.69 -21.75 -17.72
CA LEU A 162 -12.48 -22.19 -18.41
C LEU A 162 -12.77 -23.09 -19.62
N GLY A 163 -13.96 -23.67 -19.71
CA GLY A 163 -14.31 -24.68 -20.72
C GLY A 163 -13.53 -25.99 -20.58
N LEU A 164 -13.12 -26.34 -19.36
CA LEU A 164 -12.37 -27.56 -19.05
C LEU A 164 -12.87 -28.17 -17.73
N GLN A 165 -12.51 -29.44 -17.49
CA GLN A 165 -12.75 -30.15 -16.23
C GLN A 165 -11.42 -30.47 -15.54
N PHE A 166 -11.34 -30.20 -14.24
CA PHE A 166 -10.21 -30.60 -13.43
C PHE A 166 -10.35 -32.08 -12.99
N ARG A 167 -9.22 -32.74 -12.82
CA ARG A 167 -9.20 -34.13 -12.34
C ARG A 167 -9.45 -34.17 -10.84
N GLU A 168 -10.09 -35.24 -10.36
CA GLU A 168 -10.27 -35.50 -8.94
C GLU A 168 -8.93 -35.68 -8.18
N GLY A 169 -8.97 -35.45 -6.87
CA GLY A 169 -7.85 -35.59 -5.96
C GLY A 169 -6.90 -34.41 -5.96
N ARG A 170 -5.69 -34.63 -5.45
CA ARG A 170 -4.67 -33.58 -5.28
C ARG A 170 -3.59 -33.68 -6.35
N GLY A 171 -3.31 -32.54 -7.01
CA GLY A 171 -2.19 -32.40 -7.94
C GLY A 171 -0.94 -31.84 -7.22
N PRO A 172 0.22 -31.75 -7.95
CA PRO A 172 1.46 -31.24 -7.39
C PRO A 172 1.49 -29.70 -7.24
N ALA A 173 0.56 -28.99 -7.85
CA ALA A 173 0.49 -27.53 -7.80
C ALA A 173 0.21 -27.04 -6.37
N LYS A 174 0.78 -25.87 -6.01
CA LYS A 174 0.55 -25.19 -4.73
C LYS A 174 -0.08 -23.84 -4.98
N CYS A 175 -1.16 -23.51 -4.28
CA CYS A 175 -1.77 -22.20 -4.34
C CYS A 175 -1.06 -21.20 -3.42
N LEU A 176 -1.14 -19.93 -3.77
CA LEU A 176 -0.73 -18.82 -2.94
C LEU A 176 -1.83 -18.52 -1.93
N ARG A 177 -1.51 -18.62 -0.62
CA ARG A 177 -2.44 -18.35 0.48
C ARG A 177 -1.82 -17.28 1.39
N LEU A 178 -1.92 -16.03 0.97
CA LEU A 178 -1.15 -14.90 1.51
C LEU A 178 -1.15 -14.82 3.04
N THR A 179 -2.28 -15.08 3.69
CA THR A 179 -2.44 -14.97 5.16
C THR A 179 -2.09 -16.24 5.93
N PHE A 180 -1.95 -17.38 5.25
CA PHE A 180 -1.56 -18.66 5.87
C PHE A 180 -0.13 -19.07 5.59
N ASP A 181 0.39 -18.70 4.43
CA ASP A 181 1.75 -19.05 4.03
C ASP A 181 2.81 -18.45 4.95
N ASP A 182 3.98 -19.07 4.95
CA ASP A 182 5.15 -18.55 5.65
C ASP A 182 5.58 -17.19 5.11
N ILE A 183 5.93 -16.30 6.03
CA ILE A 183 6.40 -14.96 5.71
C ILE A 183 7.91 -14.95 5.59
N HIS A 184 8.38 -14.59 4.40
CA HIS A 184 9.80 -14.41 4.14
C HIS A 184 10.23 -12.98 4.47
N SER A 185 11.27 -12.85 5.27
CA SER A 185 11.89 -11.54 5.57
C SER A 185 13.41 -11.65 5.56
N THR A 186 14.07 -10.57 5.16
CA THR A 186 15.52 -10.48 5.10
C THR A 186 16.04 -9.60 6.23
N TYR A 187 17.10 -10.07 6.91
CA TYR A 187 17.79 -9.27 7.92
C TYR A 187 18.36 -8.00 7.31
N ARG A 188 18.25 -6.91 8.04
CA ARG A 188 18.85 -5.62 7.70
C ARG A 188 19.70 -5.14 8.85
N CYS A 189 20.95 -4.73 8.54
CA CYS A 189 21.92 -4.26 9.52
C CYS A 189 21.55 -2.88 10.07
N LEU A 190 22.23 -2.49 11.15
CA LEU A 190 22.07 -1.16 11.76
C LEU A 190 22.30 -0.01 10.79
N LEU A 191 23.21 -0.15 9.83
CA LEU A 191 23.45 0.88 8.80
C LEU A 191 22.18 1.20 8.00
N TRP A 192 21.37 0.18 7.68
CA TRP A 192 20.07 0.39 7.02
C TRP A 192 19.15 1.27 7.88
N TYR A 193 19.01 0.94 9.16
CA TYR A 193 18.15 1.71 10.06
C TYR A 193 18.70 3.10 10.38
N PHE A 194 20.02 3.28 10.34
CA PHE A 194 20.64 4.59 10.42
C PHE A 194 20.27 5.48 9.21
N ILE A 195 20.24 4.90 8.01
CA ILE A 195 19.76 5.62 6.82
C ILE A 195 18.28 6.00 6.98
N MET A 196 17.44 5.10 7.50
CA MET A 196 16.03 5.40 7.77
C MET A 196 15.88 6.52 8.80
N PHE A 197 16.72 6.55 9.83
CA PHE A 197 16.78 7.64 10.79
C PHE A 197 17.10 8.99 10.13
N LEU A 198 18.10 9.03 9.27
CA LEU A 198 18.46 10.25 8.54
C LEU A 198 17.34 10.72 7.61
N LEU A 199 16.67 9.81 6.93
CA LEU A 199 15.51 10.12 6.09
C LEU A 199 14.34 10.66 6.91
N ASP A 200 14.08 10.13 8.11
CA ASP A 200 13.08 10.66 9.02
C ASP A 200 13.40 12.11 9.44
N MET A 201 14.65 12.37 9.79
CA MET A 201 15.10 13.72 10.17
C MET A 201 14.97 14.70 9.01
N ALA A 202 15.38 14.28 7.80
CA ALA A 202 15.27 15.12 6.60
C ALA A 202 13.81 15.39 6.23
N THR A 203 12.94 14.37 6.30
CA THR A 203 11.50 14.53 6.06
C THR A 203 10.87 15.50 7.04
N HIS A 204 11.20 15.33 8.34
CA HIS A 204 10.70 16.22 9.38
C HIS A 204 11.13 17.66 9.16
N ALA A 205 12.41 17.88 8.88
CA ALA A 205 12.93 19.22 8.60
C ALA A 205 12.27 19.84 7.38
N ALA A 206 12.13 19.09 6.29
CA ALA A 206 11.53 19.58 5.04
C ALA A 206 10.06 19.94 5.21
N LEU A 207 9.23 19.08 5.81
CA LEU A 207 7.81 19.35 6.01
C LEU A 207 7.59 20.50 7.01
N SER A 208 8.34 20.53 8.12
CA SER A 208 8.26 21.62 9.10
C SER A 208 8.65 22.96 8.49
N TRP A 209 9.68 23.01 7.65
CA TRP A 209 10.08 24.22 6.92
C TRP A 209 8.97 24.79 6.04
N HIS A 210 8.13 23.92 5.48
CA HIS A 210 6.99 24.30 4.65
C HIS A 210 5.68 24.49 5.44
N GLY A 211 5.78 24.63 6.77
CA GLY A 211 4.65 24.98 7.64
C GLY A 211 3.71 23.82 7.95
N PHE A 212 4.17 22.56 7.80
CA PHE A 212 3.45 21.42 8.33
C PHE A 212 3.75 21.23 9.82
N CYS A 213 2.73 20.93 10.62
CA CYS A 213 2.84 20.58 12.02
C CYS A 213 2.76 19.06 12.21
N TYR A 214 3.68 18.50 12.99
CA TYR A 214 3.66 17.07 13.27
C TYR A 214 2.90 16.77 14.57
N TYR A 215 1.87 15.95 14.50
CA TYR A 215 1.10 15.42 15.62
C TYR A 215 1.61 14.02 15.95
N ALA A 216 2.42 13.91 17.00
CA ALA A 216 3.11 12.69 17.37
C ALA A 216 2.20 11.68 18.09
N ARG A 217 2.52 10.40 17.94
CA ARG A 217 1.91 9.30 18.72
C ARG A 217 2.17 9.44 20.21
N SER A 218 1.61 8.55 21.02
CA SER A 218 1.93 8.48 22.45
C SER A 218 3.43 8.24 22.68
N PHE A 219 3.94 8.61 23.84
CA PHE A 219 5.34 8.37 24.20
C PHE A 219 5.70 6.89 24.19
N GLU A 220 4.78 6.02 24.61
CA GLU A 220 4.95 4.57 24.59
C GLU A 220 5.16 4.03 23.18
N GLU A 221 4.29 4.40 22.22
CA GLU A 221 4.41 3.98 20.83
C GLU A 221 5.66 4.55 20.15
N SER A 222 6.00 5.81 20.45
CA SER A 222 7.18 6.47 19.89
C SER A 222 8.48 5.81 20.39
N SER A 223 8.55 5.48 21.69
CA SER A 223 9.73 4.83 22.30
C SER A 223 9.89 3.37 21.87
N ALA A 224 8.80 2.69 21.50
CA ALA A 224 8.82 1.31 21.00
C ALA A 224 9.20 1.20 19.51
N THR A 225 9.49 2.33 18.84
CA THR A 225 9.83 2.36 17.40
C THR A 225 11.33 2.42 17.18
N PHE A 226 11.82 1.61 16.25
CA PHE A 226 13.21 1.62 15.83
C PHE A 226 13.33 1.87 14.30
N PRO A 227 14.23 2.76 13.84
CA PRO A 227 15.16 3.58 14.62
C PRO A 227 14.42 4.61 15.50
N PRO A 228 15.09 5.11 16.57
CA PRO A 228 14.52 6.15 17.42
C PRO A 228 14.13 7.38 16.59
N ARG A 229 13.03 8.01 16.97
CA ARG A 229 12.48 9.22 16.31
C ARG A 229 12.45 10.39 17.29
N PRO A 230 13.58 11.08 17.51
CA PRO A 230 13.65 12.19 18.48
C PRO A 230 12.65 13.29 18.17
N GLN A 231 12.40 13.59 16.89
CA GLN A 231 11.39 14.53 16.44
C GLN A 231 9.96 14.18 16.90
N GLU A 232 9.70 12.89 17.12
CA GLU A 232 8.41 12.40 17.63
C GLU A 232 8.37 12.48 19.17
N LEU A 233 9.48 12.14 19.83
CA LEU A 233 9.58 12.18 21.28
C LEU A 233 9.45 13.62 21.82
N PHE A 234 10.02 14.59 21.13
CA PHE A 234 10.03 16.01 21.50
C PHE A 234 8.99 16.87 20.74
N ALA A 235 8.00 16.24 20.08
CA ALA A 235 6.99 16.95 19.33
C ALA A 235 6.14 17.86 20.23
N THR A 236 5.86 19.08 19.73
CA THR A 236 5.01 20.07 20.40
C THR A 236 3.54 19.61 20.44
N TYR A 237 3.08 18.97 19.37
CA TYR A 237 1.70 18.53 19.24
C TYR A 237 1.60 17.02 19.41
N ARG A 238 0.55 16.56 20.10
CA ARG A 238 0.23 15.15 20.25
C ARG A 238 -1.05 14.81 19.50
N SER A 239 -1.03 13.66 18.84
CA SER A 239 -2.20 13.12 18.20
C SER A 239 -3.31 12.84 19.24
N PRO A 240 -4.58 13.11 18.91
CA PRO A 240 -5.71 12.74 19.78
C PRO A 240 -5.86 11.22 19.91
N VAL A 241 -5.08 10.45 19.15
CA VAL A 241 -5.05 8.98 19.19
C VAL A 241 -3.62 8.48 19.41
N PRO A 242 -3.42 7.49 20.32
CA PRO A 242 -2.06 7.11 20.75
C PRO A 242 -1.22 6.43 19.66
N LYS A 243 -1.84 5.69 18.73
CA LYS A 243 -1.13 4.80 17.79
C LYS A 243 -0.87 5.40 16.40
N LEU A 244 -1.52 6.51 16.04
CA LEU A 244 -1.41 7.10 14.71
C LEU A 244 -0.92 8.54 14.80
N GLY A 245 0.31 8.78 14.34
CA GLY A 245 0.85 10.12 14.13
C GLY A 245 0.51 10.61 12.72
N TYR A 246 0.47 11.92 12.56
CA TYR A 246 0.16 12.52 11.27
C TYR A 246 0.76 13.92 11.12
N TRP A 247 0.97 14.31 9.88
CA TRP A 247 1.30 15.66 9.49
C TRP A 247 0.04 16.45 9.19
N PHE A 248 0.02 17.67 9.61
CA PHE A 248 -1.10 18.60 9.46
C PHE A 248 -0.65 19.93 8.87
N LYS A 249 -1.29 20.35 7.80
CA LYS A 249 -1.20 21.71 7.26
C LYS A 249 -2.55 22.38 7.48
N PRO A 250 -2.62 23.57 8.14
CA PRO A 250 -3.88 24.28 8.33
C PRO A 250 -4.55 24.62 7.00
N HIS A 251 -5.87 24.62 6.98
CA HIS A 251 -6.66 24.97 5.81
C HIS A 251 -7.09 26.43 5.88
N SER A 252 -6.74 27.22 4.87
CA SER A 252 -7.13 28.64 4.76
C SER A 252 -7.65 29.01 3.37
N CYS A 253 -7.66 28.08 2.42
CA CYS A 253 -8.12 28.30 1.07
C CYS A 253 -9.65 28.23 0.99
N PRO A 254 -10.37 29.34 0.68
CA PRO A 254 -11.83 29.34 0.68
C PRO A 254 -12.46 28.67 -0.56
N THR A 255 -11.66 28.38 -1.60
CA THR A 255 -12.11 27.84 -2.88
C THR A 255 -11.84 26.36 -3.08
N GLN A 256 -11.13 25.72 -2.15
CA GLN A 256 -10.74 24.32 -2.19
C GLN A 256 -11.23 23.57 -0.94
N ARG A 257 -11.43 22.27 -1.05
CA ARG A 257 -11.64 21.39 0.10
C ARG A 257 -10.31 20.95 0.68
N PRO A 258 -10.23 20.72 1.99
CA PRO A 258 -9.05 20.12 2.61
C PRO A 258 -8.83 18.70 2.10
N LEU A 259 -7.60 18.21 2.21
CA LEU A 259 -7.12 16.98 1.60
C LEU A 259 -6.68 15.98 2.67
N ILE A 260 -6.97 14.70 2.48
CA ILE A 260 -6.36 13.61 3.24
C ILE A 260 -5.52 12.78 2.26
N PHE A 261 -4.26 12.54 2.60
CA PHE A 261 -3.35 11.73 1.78
C PHE A 261 -2.85 10.50 2.52
N TRP A 262 -3.11 9.32 1.97
CA TRP A 262 -2.56 8.04 2.43
C TRP A 262 -1.42 7.60 1.55
N HIS A 263 -0.23 7.44 2.15
CA HIS A 263 0.98 7.03 1.43
C HIS A 263 1.06 5.50 1.21
N GLY A 264 1.89 5.07 0.28
CA GLY A 264 2.17 3.66 -0.01
C GLY A 264 3.32 3.07 0.83
N ILE A 265 3.65 1.81 0.54
CA ILE A 265 4.84 1.13 1.09
C ILE A 265 6.10 1.82 0.57
N GLY A 266 7.07 2.09 1.47
CA GLY A 266 8.33 2.70 1.07
C GLY A 266 9.12 3.26 2.24
N VAL A 267 10.01 4.22 1.96
CA VAL A 267 10.86 4.88 2.98
C VAL A 267 10.10 5.88 3.87
N GLY A 268 8.78 5.84 3.86
CA GLY A 268 7.91 6.82 4.53
C GLY A 268 7.57 7.99 3.60
N LEU A 269 7.45 9.19 4.15
CA LEU A 269 6.97 10.35 3.39
C LEU A 269 8.05 11.06 2.56
N TRP A 270 9.32 10.67 2.66
CA TRP A 270 10.41 11.35 1.96
C TRP A 270 10.15 11.51 0.45
N THR A 271 9.72 10.45 -0.20
CA THR A 271 9.44 10.44 -1.64
C THR A 271 8.25 11.33 -2.03
N TYR A 272 7.38 11.63 -1.09
CA TYR A 272 6.18 12.45 -1.29
C TYR A 272 6.39 13.93 -0.92
N VAL A 273 7.51 14.31 -0.29
CA VAL A 273 7.72 15.70 0.18
C VAL A 273 7.45 16.74 -0.92
N PRO A 274 8.01 16.65 -2.14
CA PRO A 274 7.72 17.62 -3.19
C PRO A 274 6.23 17.65 -3.59
N PHE A 275 5.58 16.50 -3.62
CA PHE A 275 4.16 16.37 -3.93
C PHE A 275 3.28 17.01 -2.85
N LEU A 276 3.55 16.74 -1.58
CA LEU A 276 2.80 17.30 -0.45
C LEU A 276 2.92 18.83 -0.36
N ILE A 277 4.13 19.35 -0.60
CA ILE A 277 4.37 20.80 -0.65
C ILE A 277 3.56 21.41 -1.78
N GLN A 278 3.61 20.82 -2.97
CA GLN A 278 2.89 21.33 -4.14
C GLN A 278 1.36 21.26 -3.95
N LEU A 279 0.84 20.20 -3.34
CA LEU A 279 -0.57 20.06 -3.00
C LEU A 279 -1.07 21.13 -2.01
N SER A 280 -0.24 21.50 -1.06
CA SER A 280 -0.63 22.46 -0.02
C SER A 280 -0.58 23.92 -0.48
N THR A 281 -0.02 24.20 -1.66
CA THR A 281 0.22 25.57 -2.14
C THR A 281 -0.69 25.88 -3.33
N THR A 282 -1.59 26.85 -3.18
CA THR A 282 -2.41 27.35 -4.27
C THR A 282 -2.09 28.83 -4.50
N ALA A 283 -1.66 29.20 -5.70
CA ALA A 283 -1.25 30.57 -6.02
C ALA A 283 -2.39 31.56 -5.76
N GLY A 284 -2.19 32.46 -4.79
CA GLY A 284 -3.07 33.62 -4.53
C GLY A 284 -4.33 33.35 -3.69
N PHE A 285 -4.60 32.13 -3.24
CA PHE A 285 -5.85 31.78 -2.55
C PHE A 285 -5.68 31.16 -1.15
N GLY A 286 -4.50 31.24 -0.55
CA GLY A 286 -4.21 30.62 0.74
C GLY A 286 -3.79 29.14 0.64
N ASP A 287 -3.49 28.53 1.80
CA ASP A 287 -3.03 27.16 1.89
C ASP A 287 -4.20 26.16 1.84
N VAL A 288 -4.06 25.13 1.02
CA VAL A 288 -4.97 23.98 1.06
C VAL A 288 -4.57 23.08 2.22
N GLY A 289 -5.50 22.87 3.16
CA GLY A 289 -5.26 22.03 4.34
C GLY A 289 -5.00 20.59 3.97
N LEU A 290 -4.05 19.95 4.68
CA LEU A 290 -3.64 18.59 4.39
C LEU A 290 -3.43 17.79 5.69
N ILE A 291 -4.06 16.62 5.78
CA ILE A 291 -3.77 15.60 6.80
C ILE A 291 -3.08 14.43 6.11
N VAL A 292 -1.91 14.05 6.64
CA VAL A 292 -1.09 12.94 6.11
C VAL A 292 -0.77 11.98 7.25
N PRO A 293 -1.58 10.93 7.48
CA PRO A 293 -1.26 9.92 8.48
C PRO A 293 0.01 9.13 8.11
N GLU A 294 0.86 8.83 9.10
CA GLU A 294 2.07 8.03 8.92
C GLU A 294 1.84 6.56 9.25
N MET A 295 1.99 5.69 8.27
CA MET A 295 1.90 4.24 8.44
C MET A 295 3.30 3.64 8.63
N LEU A 296 3.87 3.78 9.82
CA LEU A 296 5.28 3.45 10.08
C LEU A 296 5.62 1.97 9.90
N SER A 297 4.69 1.06 10.13
CA SER A 297 4.92 -0.39 9.95
C SER A 297 5.18 -0.79 8.48
N ILE A 298 4.72 0.01 7.52
CA ILE A 298 5.00 -0.18 6.09
C ILE A 298 6.03 0.81 5.56
N SER A 299 6.71 1.52 6.46
CA SER A 299 7.70 2.55 6.13
C SER A 299 9.12 2.13 6.53
N PHE A 300 9.41 0.83 6.58
CA PHE A 300 10.70 0.24 6.93
C PHE A 300 11.18 0.56 8.35
N ARG A 301 10.26 0.73 9.29
CA ARG A 301 10.55 0.91 10.72
C ARG A 301 10.08 -0.31 11.49
N LEU A 302 10.86 -0.71 12.50
CA LEU A 302 10.45 -1.74 13.43
C LEU A 302 9.56 -1.11 14.50
N THR A 303 8.27 -1.35 14.39
CA THR A 303 7.25 -0.76 15.26
C THR A 303 6.08 -1.73 15.46
N GLN A 304 5.03 -1.29 16.14
CA GLN A 304 3.79 -2.05 16.23
C GLN A 304 3.10 -2.13 14.85
N PRO A 305 2.38 -3.22 14.58
CA PRO A 305 1.58 -3.35 13.36
C PRO A 305 0.54 -2.24 13.22
N LEU A 306 0.09 -2.02 11.98
CA LEU A 306 -1.06 -1.15 11.73
C LEU A 306 -2.29 -1.63 12.52
N PRO A 307 -3.11 -0.70 13.00
CA PRO A 307 -4.40 -1.01 13.59
C PRO A 307 -5.30 -1.77 12.62
N ARG A 308 -6.23 -2.54 13.14
CA ARG A 308 -7.28 -3.17 12.34
C ARG A 308 -8.22 -2.11 11.77
N LYS A 309 -8.99 -2.51 10.76
CA LYS A 309 -9.94 -1.66 10.04
C LYS A 309 -10.78 -0.77 10.98
N ASP A 310 -11.50 -1.37 11.93
CA ASP A 310 -12.40 -0.62 12.79
C ASP A 310 -11.65 0.35 13.71
N GLU A 311 -10.55 -0.10 14.31
CA GLU A 311 -9.68 0.75 15.14
C GLU A 311 -9.07 1.90 14.33
N LEU A 312 -8.64 1.64 13.09
CA LEU A 312 -8.11 2.67 12.20
C LEU A 312 -9.19 3.73 11.87
N LEU A 313 -10.40 3.28 11.55
CA LEU A 313 -11.52 4.18 11.24
C LEU A 313 -11.90 5.05 12.44
N GLU A 314 -11.95 4.49 13.65
CA GLU A 314 -12.19 5.25 14.89
C GLU A 314 -11.08 6.30 15.13
N MET A 315 -9.81 5.94 14.89
CA MET A 315 -8.70 6.87 15.05
C MET A 315 -8.79 8.01 14.05
N VAL A 316 -9.09 7.71 12.78
CA VAL A 316 -9.26 8.74 11.74
C VAL A 316 -10.43 9.66 12.09
N ALA A 317 -11.56 9.14 12.58
CA ALA A 317 -12.68 9.95 13.03
C ALA A 317 -12.27 10.95 14.12
N LYS A 318 -11.55 10.48 15.17
CA LYS A 318 -11.05 11.34 16.25
C LYS A 318 -10.06 12.40 15.77
N ILE A 319 -9.21 12.06 14.79
CA ILE A 319 -8.29 13.04 14.17
C ILE A 319 -9.08 14.12 13.44
N LEU A 320 -10.07 13.75 12.63
CA LEU A 320 -10.89 14.71 11.89
C LEU A 320 -11.76 15.58 12.82
N ASP A 321 -12.27 15.03 13.91
CA ASP A 321 -13.05 15.77 14.91
C ASP A 321 -12.18 16.77 15.70
N HIS A 322 -10.89 16.47 15.86
CA HIS A 322 -9.92 17.39 16.45
C HIS A 322 -9.70 18.65 15.59
N HIS A 323 -9.87 18.51 14.26
CA HIS A 323 -9.73 19.61 13.29
C HIS A 323 -11.10 19.99 12.73
N ARG A 324 -11.83 20.86 13.40
CA ARG A 324 -13.26 21.20 13.19
C ARG A 324 -13.70 21.57 11.77
N GLN A 325 -12.79 21.95 10.88
CA GLN A 325 -13.09 22.40 9.50
C GLN A 325 -13.07 21.26 8.46
N TRP A 326 -13.03 20.00 8.88
CA TRP A 326 -12.82 18.83 8.02
C TRP A 326 -14.08 17.99 7.81
N GLU A 327 -15.25 18.63 7.71
CA GLU A 327 -16.53 17.94 7.47
C GLU A 327 -16.57 17.23 6.12
N ASN A 328 -16.08 17.91 5.07
CA ASN A 328 -15.98 17.39 3.72
C ASN A 328 -14.55 17.58 3.19
N PHE A 329 -14.00 16.54 2.61
CA PHE A 329 -12.61 16.52 2.15
C PHE A 329 -12.44 15.75 0.85
N THR A 330 -11.32 15.99 0.15
CA THR A 330 -10.85 15.16 -0.96
C THR A 330 -9.92 14.09 -0.41
N LEU A 331 -10.18 12.83 -0.78
CA LEU A 331 -9.39 11.67 -0.35
C LEU A 331 -8.41 11.27 -1.45
N ILE A 332 -7.12 11.27 -1.12
CA ILE A 332 -6.03 10.97 -2.03
C ILE A 332 -5.24 9.79 -1.46
N SER A 333 -4.86 8.85 -2.29
CA SER A 333 -4.01 7.75 -1.84
C SER A 333 -3.11 7.21 -2.95
N HIS A 334 -1.98 6.65 -2.53
CA HIS A 334 -1.04 5.97 -3.40
C HIS A 334 -0.83 4.53 -2.94
N SER A 335 -0.84 3.58 -3.90
CA SER A 335 -0.45 2.19 -3.67
C SER A 335 -1.21 1.56 -2.48
N TYR A 336 -0.50 1.05 -1.46
CA TYR A 336 -1.08 0.51 -0.22
C TYR A 336 -1.99 1.53 0.51
N GLY A 337 -1.80 2.82 0.33
CA GLY A 337 -2.70 3.85 0.85
C GLY A 337 -4.15 3.73 0.34
N SER A 338 -4.38 2.98 -0.74
CA SER A 338 -5.73 2.63 -1.20
C SER A 338 -6.47 1.69 -0.23
N VAL A 339 -5.76 0.96 0.66
CA VAL A 339 -6.38 0.10 1.70
C VAL A 339 -7.16 0.93 2.72
N PRO A 340 -6.55 1.88 3.47
CA PRO A 340 -7.32 2.76 4.34
C PRO A 340 -8.38 3.57 3.58
N THR A 341 -8.12 3.95 2.33
CA THR A 341 -9.14 4.59 1.46
C THR A 341 -10.35 3.68 1.27
N THR A 342 -10.15 2.40 0.93
CA THR A 342 -11.24 1.42 0.79
C THR A 342 -12.03 1.29 2.09
N HIS A 343 -11.34 1.17 3.23
CA HIS A 343 -12.01 1.10 4.52
C HIS A 343 -12.87 2.34 4.81
N MET A 344 -12.38 3.54 4.48
CA MET A 344 -13.15 4.79 4.64
C MET A 344 -14.38 4.82 3.71
N LEU A 345 -14.24 4.36 2.47
CA LEU A 345 -15.35 4.32 1.52
C LEU A 345 -16.43 3.30 1.87
N HIS A 346 -16.07 2.19 2.51
CA HIS A 346 -17.01 1.20 3.03
C HIS A 346 -17.65 1.64 4.35
N SER A 347 -17.11 2.65 5.03
CA SER A 347 -17.65 3.15 6.30
C SER A 347 -18.77 4.15 6.09
N PRO A 348 -19.95 3.96 6.70
CA PRO A 348 -21.06 4.92 6.62
C PRO A 348 -20.69 6.33 7.13
N ILE A 349 -19.76 6.41 8.09
CA ILE A 349 -19.28 7.66 8.69
C ILE A 349 -18.53 8.51 7.66
N PHE A 350 -17.61 7.89 6.92
CA PHE A 350 -16.74 8.61 5.98
C PHE A 350 -17.31 8.71 4.58
N LYS A 351 -18.11 7.74 4.14
CA LYS A 351 -18.68 7.69 2.79
C LYS A 351 -19.38 9.00 2.39
N ARG A 352 -20.03 9.68 3.34
CA ARG A 352 -20.73 10.96 3.12
C ARG A 352 -19.80 12.17 3.17
N ARG A 353 -18.66 12.07 3.86
CA ARG A 353 -17.67 13.15 4.02
C ARG A 353 -16.66 13.23 2.87
N VAL A 354 -16.49 12.15 2.12
CA VAL A 354 -15.58 12.09 0.96
C VAL A 354 -16.25 12.72 -0.26
N ALA A 355 -15.85 13.94 -0.60
CA ALA A 355 -16.42 14.71 -1.72
C ALA A 355 -15.80 14.37 -3.07
N ALA A 356 -14.51 14.04 -3.10
CA ALA A 356 -13.78 13.59 -4.28
C ALA A 356 -12.71 12.55 -3.89
N ILE A 357 -12.31 11.73 -4.88
CA ILE A 357 -11.31 10.66 -4.70
C ILE A 357 -10.28 10.77 -5.82
N VAL A 358 -9.00 10.68 -5.45
CA VAL A 358 -7.91 10.50 -6.41
C VAL A 358 -7.02 9.35 -5.95
N LEU A 359 -7.00 8.28 -6.73
CA LEU A 359 -6.16 7.10 -6.48
C LEU A 359 -4.97 7.11 -7.42
N ILE A 360 -3.78 6.85 -6.89
CA ILE A 360 -2.53 6.80 -7.65
C ILE A 360 -1.96 5.39 -7.51
N ASP A 361 -1.81 4.68 -8.63
CA ASP A 361 -1.36 3.29 -8.69
C ASP A 361 -2.01 2.40 -7.59
N PRO A 362 -3.38 2.39 -7.48
CA PRO A 362 -4.06 1.72 -6.37
C PRO A 362 -3.93 0.20 -6.45
N VAL A 363 -3.65 -0.45 -5.33
CA VAL A 363 -3.55 -1.92 -5.24
C VAL A 363 -4.88 -2.61 -4.92
N THR A 364 -5.93 -1.85 -4.60
CA THR A 364 -7.22 -2.40 -4.13
C THR A 364 -8.24 -2.64 -5.23
N ILE A 365 -8.06 -2.06 -6.42
CA ILE A 365 -8.96 -2.27 -7.56
C ILE A 365 -8.60 -3.61 -8.22
N LEU A 366 -9.62 -4.43 -8.49
CA LEU A 366 -9.45 -5.80 -9.00
C LEU A 366 -8.50 -6.66 -8.13
N LEU A 367 -8.52 -6.46 -6.82
CA LEU A 367 -7.61 -7.13 -5.89
C LEU A 367 -7.82 -8.66 -5.80
N HIS A 368 -8.91 -9.19 -6.36
CA HIS A 368 -9.12 -10.63 -6.53
C HIS A 368 -8.19 -11.24 -7.58
N LEU A 369 -7.61 -10.44 -8.50
CA LEU A 369 -6.61 -10.91 -9.45
C LEU A 369 -5.28 -11.23 -8.74
N PRO A 370 -4.51 -12.20 -9.25
CA PRO A 370 -3.28 -12.67 -8.60
C PRO A 370 -2.15 -11.65 -8.64
N ASP A 371 -2.21 -10.65 -9.52
CA ASP A 371 -1.11 -9.77 -9.87
C ASP A 371 -0.48 -9.09 -8.64
N VAL A 372 -1.26 -8.41 -7.82
CA VAL A 372 -0.75 -7.73 -6.62
C VAL A 372 -0.10 -8.71 -5.65
N ALA A 373 -0.78 -9.82 -5.34
CA ALA A 373 -0.28 -10.82 -4.39
C ALA A 373 0.99 -11.51 -4.91
N TYR A 374 0.98 -11.99 -6.15
CA TYR A 374 2.10 -12.69 -6.77
C TYR A 374 3.29 -11.75 -7.00
N ASN A 375 3.06 -10.63 -7.66
CA ASN A 375 4.10 -9.70 -8.06
C ASN A 375 4.86 -9.14 -6.86
N PHE A 376 4.14 -8.83 -5.78
CA PHE A 376 4.77 -8.27 -4.59
C PHE A 376 5.42 -9.33 -3.70
N THR A 377 4.85 -10.54 -3.57
CA THR A 377 5.29 -11.48 -2.53
C THR A 377 6.00 -12.74 -3.05
N ARG A 378 5.83 -13.10 -4.32
CA ARG A 378 6.31 -14.39 -4.86
C ARG A 378 7.16 -14.28 -6.11
N ARG A 379 7.09 -13.19 -6.87
CA ARG A 379 7.87 -13.02 -8.11
C ARG A 379 9.37 -13.07 -7.80
N PRO A 380 10.14 -13.99 -8.44
CA PRO A 380 11.59 -13.97 -8.36
C PRO A 380 12.15 -12.74 -9.11
N PRO A 381 12.97 -11.88 -8.45
CA PRO A 381 13.45 -10.67 -9.08
C PRO A 381 14.49 -10.96 -10.17
N LYS A 382 14.34 -10.33 -11.32
CA LYS A 382 15.24 -10.43 -12.48
C LYS A 382 15.85 -9.06 -12.84
N ARG A 383 15.03 -8.01 -12.87
CA ARG A 383 15.38 -6.63 -13.25
C ARG A 383 15.73 -5.80 -12.02
N ALA A 384 16.34 -4.63 -12.22
CA ALA A 384 16.77 -3.75 -11.13
C ALA A 384 15.61 -3.28 -10.24
N ASN A 385 14.50 -2.84 -10.83
CA ASN A 385 13.30 -2.43 -10.12
C ASN A 385 12.64 -3.59 -9.35
N GLU A 386 12.65 -4.82 -9.89
CA GLU A 386 12.17 -6.01 -9.19
C GLU A 386 13.07 -6.37 -7.98
N TRP A 387 14.41 -6.24 -8.11
CA TRP A 387 15.34 -6.38 -6.99
C TRP A 387 15.13 -5.31 -5.93
N GLN A 388 14.84 -4.08 -6.34
CA GLN A 388 14.48 -3.00 -5.42
C GLN A 388 13.20 -3.35 -4.65
N LEU A 389 12.12 -3.76 -5.35
CA LEU A 389 10.86 -4.15 -4.73
C LEU A 389 11.07 -5.31 -3.76
N TRP A 390 11.74 -6.39 -4.20
CA TRP A 390 11.94 -7.58 -3.41
C TRP A 390 12.73 -7.32 -2.13
N TYR A 391 13.90 -6.68 -2.24
CA TYR A 391 14.76 -6.48 -1.06
C TYR A 391 14.23 -5.35 -0.18
N PHE A 392 13.94 -4.18 -0.73
CA PHE A 392 13.63 -3.00 0.08
C PHE A 392 12.17 -2.93 0.53
N ALA A 393 11.25 -3.59 -0.15
CA ALA A 393 9.84 -3.61 0.23
C ALA A 393 9.35 -5.00 0.69
N SER A 394 9.25 -5.96 -0.22
CA SER A 394 8.60 -7.26 0.05
C SER A 394 9.22 -8.05 1.20
N SER A 395 10.56 -8.03 1.32
CA SER A 395 11.28 -8.73 2.38
C SER A 395 11.55 -7.88 3.63
N ASP A 396 11.04 -6.65 3.70
CA ASP A 396 11.05 -5.87 4.94
C ASP A 396 10.14 -6.51 5.98
N LEU A 397 10.58 -6.50 7.23
CA LEU A 397 9.92 -7.24 8.31
C LEU A 397 8.52 -6.69 8.62
N GLY A 398 8.36 -5.37 8.66
CA GLY A 398 7.08 -4.71 8.91
C GLY A 398 6.11 -4.86 7.73
N VAL A 399 6.62 -4.65 6.50
CA VAL A 399 5.85 -4.81 5.27
C VAL A 399 5.41 -6.26 5.08
N ALA A 400 6.33 -7.22 5.22
CA ALA A 400 6.02 -8.64 5.08
C ALA A 400 4.97 -9.11 6.10
N TYR A 401 5.04 -8.61 7.34
CA TYR A 401 3.99 -8.86 8.33
C TYR A 401 2.65 -8.23 7.93
N SER A 402 2.65 -6.99 7.49
CA SER A 402 1.42 -6.28 7.09
C SER A 402 0.71 -7.01 5.96
N LEU A 403 1.45 -7.44 4.93
CA LEU A 403 0.87 -8.16 3.80
C LEU A 403 0.47 -9.60 4.16
N GLY A 404 1.31 -10.31 4.93
CA GLY A 404 1.05 -11.72 5.24
C GLY A 404 0.10 -11.96 6.41
N ARG A 405 -0.27 -10.96 7.21
CA ARG A 405 -1.09 -11.14 8.42
C ARG A 405 -2.22 -10.13 8.59
N LEU A 406 -2.21 -9.00 7.87
CA LEU A 406 -3.19 -7.92 8.02
C LEU A 406 -3.86 -7.54 6.69
N PHE A 407 -3.40 -8.08 5.56
CA PHE A 407 -3.91 -7.74 4.24
C PHE A 407 -4.97 -8.76 3.80
N PHE A 408 -6.21 -8.56 4.24
CA PHE A 408 -7.36 -9.40 3.91
C PHE A 408 -8.00 -8.88 2.63
N TRP A 409 -7.81 -9.58 1.51
CA TRP A 409 -8.23 -9.13 0.19
C TRP A 409 -9.72 -8.80 0.11
N ARG A 410 -10.59 -9.57 0.80
CA ARG A 410 -12.05 -9.37 0.81
C ARG A 410 -12.47 -8.04 1.45
N GLU A 411 -11.75 -7.59 2.49
CA GLU A 411 -12.00 -6.30 3.13
C GLU A 411 -11.38 -5.14 2.33
N ASN A 412 -10.32 -5.43 1.59
CA ASN A 412 -9.50 -4.41 0.92
C ASN A 412 -9.89 -4.19 -0.54
N ILE A 413 -10.70 -5.08 -1.15
CA ILE A 413 -11.11 -4.92 -2.54
C ILE A 413 -12.04 -3.74 -2.70
N LEU A 414 -11.78 -2.93 -3.72
CA LEU A 414 -12.54 -1.73 -4.05
C LEU A 414 -13.14 -1.90 -5.44
N TRP A 415 -14.45 -1.89 -5.50
CA TRP A 415 -15.19 -2.02 -6.72
C TRP A 415 -15.53 -0.65 -7.32
N ARG A 416 -15.80 -0.61 -8.64
CA ARG A 416 -16.18 0.63 -9.34
C ARG A 416 -17.40 1.30 -8.69
N GLU A 417 -18.38 0.53 -8.25
CA GLU A 417 -19.60 1.02 -7.62
C GLU A 417 -19.34 1.72 -6.29
N ASP A 418 -18.33 1.28 -5.55
CA ASP A 418 -17.93 1.93 -4.29
C ASP A 418 -17.31 3.31 -4.52
N LEU A 419 -16.63 3.46 -5.66
CA LEU A 419 -16.03 4.73 -6.07
C LEU A 419 -17.10 5.75 -6.47
N VAL A 420 -18.06 5.36 -7.32
CA VAL A 420 -19.04 6.27 -7.94
C VAL A 420 -20.32 6.47 -7.12
N ALA A 421 -20.34 5.96 -5.88
CA ALA A 421 -21.52 6.09 -5.03
C ALA A 421 -22.01 7.54 -4.93
N THR A 422 -23.31 7.71 -5.09
CA THR A 422 -23.98 9.02 -5.00
C THR A 422 -23.90 9.56 -3.58
N THR A 423 -23.39 10.78 -3.41
CA THR A 423 -23.47 11.55 -2.18
C THR A 423 -24.68 12.46 -2.22
N VAL A 424 -25.28 12.74 -1.07
CA VAL A 424 -26.39 13.69 -0.98
C VAL A 424 -25.80 15.05 -0.63
N LYS A 425 -25.97 16.03 -1.54
CA LYS A 425 -25.70 17.44 -1.23
C LYS A 425 -26.99 18.09 -0.77
N LEU A 426 -26.93 18.87 0.31
CA LEU A 426 -27.99 19.79 0.68
C LEU A 426 -27.84 21.06 -0.16
N THR A 427 -28.89 21.47 -0.85
CA THR A 427 -28.94 22.79 -1.50
C THR A 427 -29.06 23.89 -0.45
N ALA A 428 -28.78 25.15 -0.82
CA ALA A 428 -28.98 26.32 0.06
C ALA A 428 -30.41 26.43 0.63
N GLU A 429 -31.37 25.80 -0.04
CA GLU A 429 -32.79 25.74 0.36
C GLU A 429 -33.12 24.50 1.22
N GLY A 430 -32.11 23.69 1.61
CA GLY A 430 -32.31 22.51 2.44
C GLY A 430 -32.77 21.25 1.70
N HIS A 431 -32.89 21.29 0.36
CA HIS A 431 -33.30 20.13 -0.42
C HIS A 431 -32.12 19.18 -0.66
N ALA A 432 -32.35 17.90 -0.43
CA ALA A 432 -31.38 16.86 -0.69
C ALA A 432 -31.27 16.56 -2.20
N GLN A 433 -30.17 16.98 -2.84
CA GLN A 433 -29.90 16.61 -4.24
C GLN A 433 -28.83 15.53 -4.32
N PRO A 434 -29.03 14.46 -5.10
CA PRO A 434 -28.03 13.48 -5.37
C PRO A 434 -26.87 14.14 -6.14
N SER A 435 -25.66 14.11 -5.56
CA SER A 435 -24.45 14.59 -6.21
C SER A 435 -23.52 13.41 -6.44
N ARG A 436 -23.08 13.24 -7.68
CA ARG A 436 -22.06 12.23 -7.98
C ARG A 436 -20.70 12.69 -7.46
N ARG A 437 -19.98 11.78 -6.78
CA ARG A 437 -18.61 12.00 -6.34
C ARG A 437 -17.69 12.07 -7.55
N LYS A 438 -16.77 13.03 -7.57
CA LYS A 438 -15.70 13.09 -8.57
C LYS A 438 -14.66 12.04 -8.23
N VAL A 439 -14.30 11.21 -9.20
CA VAL A 439 -13.33 10.12 -9.03
C VAL A 439 -12.33 10.14 -10.15
N ALA A 440 -11.04 10.09 -9.78
CA ALA A 440 -9.97 9.89 -10.75
C ALA A 440 -9.02 8.79 -10.28
N VAL A 441 -8.45 8.08 -11.25
CA VAL A 441 -7.44 7.06 -11.04
C VAL A 441 -6.26 7.33 -11.97
N SER A 442 -5.08 7.52 -11.38
CA SER A 442 -3.80 7.65 -12.11
C SER A 442 -3.10 6.30 -12.11
N LEU A 443 -2.67 5.83 -13.26
CA LEU A 443 -2.04 4.53 -13.47
C LEU A 443 -0.71 4.68 -14.20
N SER A 444 0.28 3.95 -13.74
CA SER A 444 1.58 3.77 -14.40
C SER A 444 1.51 2.52 -15.29
N ALA A 445 1.66 2.65 -16.63
CA ALA A 445 1.44 1.52 -17.54
C ALA A 445 2.51 0.42 -17.43
N ARG A 446 3.70 0.74 -16.88
CA ARG A 446 4.77 -0.24 -16.61
C ARG A 446 4.80 -0.72 -15.17
N ASP A 447 3.70 -0.54 -14.45
CA ASP A 447 3.59 -0.90 -13.04
C ASP A 447 3.95 -2.38 -12.83
N LEU A 448 5.00 -2.61 -12.03
CA LEU A 448 5.47 -3.97 -11.77
C LEU A 448 4.62 -4.72 -10.71
N ILE A 449 3.65 -4.06 -10.07
CA ILE A 449 2.78 -4.65 -9.02
C ILE A 449 1.38 -4.89 -9.55
N VAL A 450 0.77 -3.84 -10.16
CA VAL A 450 -0.63 -3.81 -10.58
C VAL A 450 -0.73 -4.08 -12.09
N ASP A 451 -1.72 -4.85 -12.54
CA ASP A 451 -2.09 -4.92 -13.95
C ASP A 451 -2.87 -3.64 -14.34
N ALA A 452 -2.11 -2.58 -14.64
CA ALA A 452 -2.66 -1.25 -14.94
C ALA A 452 -3.62 -1.27 -16.15
N ALA A 453 -3.37 -2.13 -17.14
CA ALA A 453 -4.21 -2.26 -18.32
C ALA A 453 -5.59 -2.85 -17.96
N SER A 454 -5.62 -3.92 -17.17
CA SER A 454 -6.86 -4.51 -16.69
C SER A 454 -7.66 -3.55 -15.80
N VAL A 455 -6.97 -2.80 -14.91
CA VAL A 455 -7.61 -1.79 -14.06
C VAL A 455 -8.18 -0.64 -14.90
N ALA A 456 -7.46 -0.13 -15.89
CA ALA A 456 -7.96 0.91 -16.77
C ALA A 456 -9.20 0.45 -17.53
N ALA A 457 -9.15 -0.72 -18.17
CA ALA A 457 -10.28 -1.29 -18.92
C ALA A 457 -11.52 -1.55 -18.05
N TYR A 458 -11.32 -1.94 -16.78
CA TYR A 458 -12.40 -2.14 -15.82
C TYR A 458 -13.10 -0.83 -15.44
N LEU A 459 -12.34 0.26 -15.29
CA LEU A 459 -12.86 1.53 -14.79
C LEU A 459 -13.50 2.39 -15.89
N THR A 460 -12.94 2.37 -17.11
CA THR A 460 -13.40 3.24 -18.21
C THR A 460 -13.11 2.64 -19.57
N SER A 461 -13.93 3.01 -20.56
CA SER A 461 -13.65 2.75 -21.98
C SER A 461 -12.73 3.80 -22.61
N LYS A 462 -12.46 4.93 -21.92
CA LYS A 462 -11.75 6.09 -22.47
C LYS A 462 -10.66 6.59 -21.52
N PRO A 463 -9.54 5.85 -21.32
CA PRO A 463 -8.43 6.33 -20.51
C PRO A 463 -7.72 7.50 -21.20
N GLN A 464 -7.29 8.51 -20.44
CA GLN A 464 -6.43 9.58 -20.92
C GLN A 464 -4.97 9.13 -20.87
N ILE A 465 -4.27 9.13 -21.99
CA ILE A 465 -2.83 8.81 -22.06
C ILE A 465 -2.05 10.12 -21.91
N ILE A 466 -1.17 10.19 -20.93
CA ILE A 466 -0.36 11.37 -20.60
C ILE A 466 1.11 11.06 -20.91
N THR A 467 1.64 11.67 -21.95
CA THR A 467 3.05 11.51 -22.37
C THR A 467 3.94 12.61 -21.78
N ALA A 468 5.25 12.39 -21.82
CA ALA A 468 6.24 13.31 -21.23
C ALA A 468 6.25 14.71 -21.89
N ASP A 469 5.85 14.81 -23.15
CA ASP A 469 5.66 16.07 -23.90
C ASP A 469 4.34 16.80 -23.55
N GLY A 470 3.53 16.21 -22.65
CA GLY A 470 2.26 16.78 -22.20
C GLY A 470 1.08 16.54 -23.16
N ALA A 471 1.27 15.76 -24.22
CA ALA A 471 0.18 15.40 -25.11
C ALA A 471 -0.87 14.55 -24.37
N ILE A 472 -2.13 14.89 -24.54
CA ILE A 472 -3.26 14.10 -24.04
C ILE A 472 -3.80 13.33 -25.24
N GLY A 473 -3.43 12.06 -25.33
CA GLY A 473 -4.01 11.15 -26.32
C GLY A 473 -5.28 10.49 -25.76
N VAL A 474 -6.38 10.55 -26.48
CA VAL A 474 -7.48 9.60 -26.31
C VAL A 474 -7.37 8.60 -27.45
N PRO A 475 -7.39 7.29 -27.22
CA PRO A 475 -7.36 6.33 -28.32
C PRO A 475 -8.47 6.63 -29.34
N GLU A 476 -8.13 6.70 -30.63
CA GLU A 476 -9.05 7.10 -31.71
C GLU A 476 -10.33 6.24 -31.80
N GLU A 477 -10.29 5.01 -31.30
CA GLU A 477 -11.41 4.06 -31.33
C GLU A 477 -12.60 4.46 -30.43
N TYR A 478 -12.50 5.52 -29.60
CA TYR A 478 -13.46 5.83 -28.54
C TYR A 478 -14.10 7.22 -28.65
N SER A 479 -14.32 7.74 -29.85
CA SER A 479 -14.80 9.13 -30.03
C SER A 479 -16.28 9.39 -29.69
N ASP A 480 -17.07 8.36 -29.42
CA ASP A 480 -18.50 8.53 -29.16
C ASP A 480 -18.99 7.70 -27.96
N MET A 481 -19.27 8.32 -26.85
CA MET A 481 -20.35 8.02 -25.87
C MET A 481 -20.12 8.65 -24.49
N SER A 482 -21.19 9.07 -23.84
CA SER A 482 -21.52 9.51 -22.48
C SER A 482 -20.42 9.64 -21.40
N SER A 483 -20.56 10.67 -20.55
CA SER A 483 -19.74 11.03 -19.37
C SER A 483 -19.15 9.84 -18.61
N ASN A 484 -17.83 9.72 -18.61
CA ASN A 484 -17.11 8.78 -17.74
C ASN A 484 -17.48 9.05 -16.27
N GLU A 485 -17.87 8.01 -15.55
CA GLU A 485 -18.10 8.09 -14.10
C GLU A 485 -16.78 8.15 -13.32
N VAL A 486 -15.71 7.60 -13.90
CA VAL A 486 -14.34 7.57 -13.35
C VAL A 486 -13.38 8.08 -14.42
N ASP A 487 -12.64 9.13 -14.10
CA ASP A 487 -11.56 9.61 -14.96
C ASP A 487 -10.32 8.76 -14.74
N VAL A 488 -9.78 8.18 -15.81
CA VAL A 488 -8.56 7.37 -15.75
C VAL A 488 -7.45 8.04 -16.55
N MET A 489 -6.33 8.27 -15.88
CA MET A 489 -5.13 8.87 -16.44
C MET A 489 -4.03 7.81 -16.47
N VAL A 490 -3.42 7.57 -17.62
CA VAL A 490 -2.39 6.55 -17.80
C VAL A 490 -1.08 7.20 -18.27
N PHE A 491 0.00 6.91 -17.54
CA PHE A 491 1.36 7.31 -17.88
C PHE A 491 2.10 6.12 -18.53
N PRO A 492 2.32 6.12 -19.86
CA PRO A 492 2.76 4.94 -20.61
C PRO A 492 4.18 4.49 -20.25
N ASP A 493 5.04 5.42 -19.82
CA ASP A 493 6.46 5.17 -19.58
C ASP A 493 6.84 5.00 -18.10
N LEU A 494 5.88 5.16 -17.19
CA LEU A 494 6.14 5.11 -15.75
C LEU A 494 5.91 3.73 -15.17
N ASP A 495 6.76 3.37 -14.21
CA ASP A 495 6.59 2.25 -13.30
C ASP A 495 5.92 2.73 -11.99
N HIS A 496 5.54 1.81 -11.14
CA HIS A 496 4.86 2.04 -9.85
C HIS A 496 5.52 3.16 -9.04
N ALA A 497 4.76 4.16 -8.61
CA ALA A 497 5.21 5.34 -7.86
C ALA A 497 6.13 6.33 -8.61
N GLN A 498 6.54 6.09 -9.84
CA GLN A 498 7.41 7.03 -10.57
C GLN A 498 6.72 8.37 -10.89
N VAL A 499 5.41 8.43 -10.79
CA VAL A 499 4.65 9.69 -10.91
C VAL A 499 5.12 10.77 -9.93
N PHE A 500 5.69 10.40 -8.77
CA PHE A 500 6.23 11.36 -7.80
C PHE A 500 7.64 11.83 -8.14
N ASP A 501 8.40 11.08 -8.93
CA ASP A 501 9.77 11.41 -9.34
C ASP A 501 9.79 12.39 -10.53
N TRP A 502 8.84 12.22 -11.46
CA TRP A 502 8.80 13.02 -12.69
C TRP A 502 7.90 14.26 -12.52
N LYS A 503 8.51 15.44 -12.70
CA LYS A 503 7.81 16.72 -12.51
C LYS A 503 6.54 16.84 -13.36
N TYR A 504 6.59 16.48 -14.66
CA TYR A 504 5.42 16.57 -15.55
C TYR A 504 4.23 15.74 -15.07
N ALA A 505 4.51 14.51 -14.62
CA ALA A 505 3.47 13.59 -14.14
C ALA A 505 2.89 14.06 -12.80
N ARG A 506 3.77 14.45 -11.87
CA ARG A 506 3.36 15.01 -10.58
C ARG A 506 2.52 16.27 -10.75
N ASP A 507 2.96 17.22 -11.59
CA ASP A 507 2.21 18.45 -11.88
C ASP A 507 0.82 18.14 -12.42
N ARG A 508 0.69 17.16 -13.31
CA ARG A 508 -0.59 16.75 -13.88
C ARG A 508 -1.54 16.17 -12.84
N VAL A 509 -1.03 15.30 -11.97
CA VAL A 509 -1.83 14.73 -10.87
C VAL A 509 -2.24 15.82 -9.88
N VAL A 510 -1.36 16.76 -9.52
CA VAL A 510 -1.68 17.89 -8.64
C VAL A 510 -2.75 18.78 -9.24
N GLN A 511 -2.65 19.13 -10.54
CA GLN A 511 -3.68 19.90 -11.25
C GLN A 511 -5.05 19.21 -11.21
N LEU A 512 -5.07 17.88 -11.42
CA LEU A 512 -6.29 17.09 -11.33
C LEU A 512 -6.90 17.15 -9.92
N ILE A 513 -6.08 16.96 -8.89
CA ILE A 513 -6.53 17.02 -7.48
C ILE A 513 -7.16 18.38 -7.18
N HIS A 514 -6.53 19.48 -7.57
CA HIS A 514 -7.08 20.81 -7.36
C HIS A 514 -8.37 21.05 -8.15
N SER A 515 -8.48 20.54 -9.37
CA SER A 515 -9.72 20.65 -10.16
C SER A 515 -10.89 19.88 -9.52
N TYR A 516 -10.61 18.82 -8.75
CA TYR A 516 -11.61 18.02 -8.05
C TYR A 516 -11.92 18.54 -6.65
N GLY A 517 -10.92 19.13 -5.98
CA GLY A 517 -11.06 19.76 -4.68
C GLY A 517 -11.84 21.08 -4.69
N GLY A 518 -11.99 21.71 -5.86
CA GLY A 518 -12.67 23.00 -6.01
C GLY A 518 -14.11 22.97 -5.47
N LEU A 519 -14.46 24.01 -4.69
CA LEU A 519 -15.84 24.28 -4.28
C LEU A 519 -16.62 24.81 -5.49
N GLY A 520 -17.79 24.24 -5.78
CA GLY A 520 -18.71 24.84 -6.76
C GLY A 520 -19.16 26.23 -6.29
N SER A 521 -19.57 27.10 -7.21
CA SER A 521 -20.03 28.46 -6.90
C SER A 521 -21.12 28.54 -5.80
N ASN A 522 -21.85 27.46 -5.58
CA ASN A 522 -22.89 27.35 -4.54
C ASN A 522 -22.36 26.81 -3.19
N ASP A 523 -21.18 26.20 -3.15
CA ASP A 523 -20.58 25.67 -1.91
C ASP A 523 -19.76 26.75 -1.18
N ALA A 524 -19.35 27.81 -1.87
CA ALA A 524 -18.50 28.87 -1.32
C ALA A 524 -19.23 29.84 -0.35
N ILE A 525 -20.56 29.84 -0.35
CA ILE A 525 -21.39 30.78 0.44
C ILE A 525 -21.57 30.34 1.90
N ASN A 526 -21.29 29.06 2.23
CA ASN A 526 -21.51 28.51 3.58
C ASN A 526 -20.23 28.45 4.47
N VAL A 527 -19.14 29.10 4.08
CA VAL A 527 -17.86 29.06 4.83
C VAL A 527 -17.51 30.46 5.42
N SER A 528 -18.41 31.44 5.36
CA SER A 528 -18.22 32.78 5.96
C SER A 528 -18.81 32.85 7.37
#